data_116ff9d6a08ad303fbd96c7a94620661
#
_entry.id   116ff9d6a08ad303fbd96c7a94620661
#
_cell.length_a   1.000
_cell.length_b   1.000
_cell.length_c   1.000
_cell.angle_alpha   90.00
_cell.angle_beta   90.00
_cell.angle_gamma   90.00
#
_symmetry.space_group_name_H-M   'P 1'
#
loop_
_entity.id
_entity.type
_entity.pdbx_description
1 polymer ?
#
loop_
_entity_poly.entity_id
_entity_poly.type
_entity_poly.pdbx_seq_one_letter_code
_entity_poly.pdbx_strand_id
1 'polypeptide(L)'
;MKIFSKRFRKDRDHRGFTLVELLVIIGVMAILAAVVLLNVTGVIGSGETEAAATEYVTVQTAMDVMMAKNDLSSVTATSSTRDMSAFPTGNPLYPSYLRTATTSDNYSCDSTGKVTQH
;
A
#
# COMPACT_ATOMS: atom_id res chain seq x y z
N MET A 1 21.20 -31.77 -53.64
CA MET A 1 22.13 -31.58 -52.53
C MET A 1 22.26 -30.11 -52.15
N LYS A 2 22.58 -29.29 -53.09
CA LYS A 2 22.77 -27.86 -52.81
C LYS A 2 21.52 -27.22 -52.30
N ILE A 3 20.38 -27.52 -52.86
CA ILE A 3 19.11 -26.97 -52.39
C ILE A 3 18.82 -27.39 -50.96
N PHE A 4 19.07 -28.64 -50.68
CA PHE A 4 18.88 -29.18 -49.36
C PHE A 4 19.82 -28.53 -48.34
N SER A 5 21.08 -28.39 -48.73
CA SER A 5 22.06 -27.71 -47.90
C SER A 5 21.69 -26.26 -47.60
N LYS A 6 21.14 -25.56 -48.60
CA LYS A 6 20.72 -24.20 -48.42
C LYS A 6 19.59 -24.09 -47.41
N ARG A 7 18.65 -25.02 -47.47
CA ARG A 7 17.55 -25.05 -46.50
C ARG A 7 18.06 -25.29 -45.10
N PHE A 8 19.00 -26.21 -44.97
CA PHE A 8 19.60 -26.48 -43.68
C PHE A 8 20.36 -25.28 -43.16
N ARG A 9 21.06 -24.59 -44.04
CA ARG A 9 21.77 -23.40 -43.59
C ARG A 9 20.81 -22.32 -43.12
N LYS A 10 19.70 -22.17 -43.83
CA LYS A 10 18.70 -21.23 -43.41
C LYS A 10 18.10 -21.57 -42.07
N ASP A 11 17.84 -22.82 -41.88
CA ASP A 11 17.33 -23.28 -40.58
C ASP A 11 18.36 -23.07 -39.46
N ARG A 12 19.61 -23.31 -39.77
CA ARG A 12 20.69 -23.09 -38.81
C ARG A 12 20.84 -21.61 -38.49
N ASP A 13 20.71 -20.75 -39.44
CA ASP A 13 20.74 -19.33 -39.18
C ASP A 13 19.61 -18.91 -38.29
N HIS A 14 18.43 -19.44 -38.51
CA HIS A 14 17.29 -19.22 -37.62
C HIS A 14 17.55 -19.71 -36.22
N ARG A 15 18.10 -20.90 -36.09
CA ARG A 15 18.41 -21.45 -34.78
C ARG A 15 19.50 -20.67 -34.07
N GLY A 16 20.53 -20.25 -34.79
CA GLY A 16 21.57 -19.41 -34.25
C GLY A 16 21.04 -18.08 -33.75
N PHE A 17 20.16 -17.46 -34.55
CA PHE A 17 19.52 -16.25 -34.13
C PHE A 17 18.67 -16.46 -32.87
N THR A 18 17.89 -17.54 -32.86
CA THR A 18 17.05 -17.86 -31.71
C THR A 18 17.86 -18.06 -30.43
N LEU A 19 19.04 -18.66 -30.56
CA LEU A 19 19.90 -18.89 -29.41
C LEU A 19 20.36 -17.58 -28.79
N VAL A 20 20.84 -16.67 -29.59
CA VAL A 20 21.26 -15.34 -29.13
C VAL A 20 20.06 -14.59 -28.57
N GLU A 21 18.93 -14.67 -29.25
CA GLU A 21 17.72 -14.03 -28.82
C GLU A 21 17.26 -14.54 -27.46
N LEU A 22 17.29 -15.86 -27.27
CA LEU A 22 16.96 -16.44 -25.98
C LEU A 22 17.92 -16.00 -24.88
N LEU A 23 19.20 -15.91 -25.19
CA LEU A 23 20.20 -15.44 -24.23
C LEU A 23 19.92 -14.01 -23.78
N VAL A 24 19.60 -13.15 -24.74
CA VAL A 24 19.29 -11.76 -24.45
C VAL A 24 18.01 -11.66 -23.62
N ILE A 25 16.98 -12.43 -23.98
CA ILE A 25 15.73 -12.44 -23.24
C ILE A 25 15.94 -12.90 -21.82
N ILE A 26 16.66 -13.98 -21.62
CA ILE A 26 16.97 -14.49 -20.27
C ILE A 26 17.74 -13.45 -19.47
N GLY A 27 18.72 -12.80 -20.08
CA GLY A 27 19.50 -11.77 -19.41
C GLY A 27 18.67 -10.58 -18.99
N VAL A 28 17.80 -10.10 -19.88
CA VAL A 28 16.91 -8.98 -19.58
C VAL A 28 15.92 -9.36 -18.49
N MET A 29 15.34 -10.55 -18.57
CA MET A 29 14.40 -11.01 -17.55
C MET A 29 15.05 -11.16 -16.19
N ALA A 30 16.29 -11.59 -16.14
CA ALA A 30 17.03 -11.70 -14.88
C ALA A 30 17.23 -10.32 -14.24
N ILE A 31 17.57 -9.32 -15.04
CA ILE A 31 17.72 -7.94 -14.55
C ILE A 31 16.39 -7.39 -14.05
N LEU A 32 15.33 -7.58 -14.82
CA LEU A 32 14.01 -7.11 -14.44
C LEU A 32 13.50 -7.82 -13.18
N ALA A 33 13.76 -9.11 -13.06
CA ALA A 33 13.36 -9.86 -11.87
C ALA A 33 14.06 -9.33 -10.62
N ALA A 34 15.33 -8.97 -10.72
CA ALA A 34 16.07 -8.39 -9.60
C ALA A 34 15.48 -7.05 -9.18
N VAL A 35 15.13 -6.20 -10.14
CA VAL A 35 14.51 -4.91 -9.86
C VAL A 35 13.14 -5.10 -9.20
N VAL A 36 12.34 -6.03 -9.71
CA VAL A 36 11.02 -6.31 -9.13
C VAL A 36 11.14 -6.82 -7.70
N LEU A 37 12.10 -7.69 -7.43
CA LEU A 37 12.32 -8.20 -6.07
C LEU A 37 12.66 -7.07 -5.10
N LEU A 38 13.53 -6.15 -5.51
CA LEU A 38 13.87 -5.00 -4.69
C LEU A 38 12.65 -4.12 -4.44
N ASN A 39 11.84 -3.89 -5.46
CA ASN A 39 10.64 -3.09 -5.34
C ASN A 39 9.61 -3.76 -4.44
N VAL A 40 9.43 -5.07 -4.57
CA VAL A 40 8.49 -5.81 -3.73
C VAL A 40 8.91 -5.76 -2.27
N THR A 41 10.20 -5.89 -2.00
CA THR A 41 10.72 -5.77 -0.64
C THR A 41 10.48 -4.36 -0.09
N GLY A 42 10.72 -3.34 -0.90
CA GLY A 42 10.43 -1.96 -0.51
C GLY A 42 8.94 -1.72 -0.28
N VAL A 43 8.10 -2.31 -1.13
CA VAL A 43 6.65 -2.16 -1.01
C VAL A 43 6.13 -2.84 0.27
N ILE A 44 6.69 -3.99 0.64
CA ILE A 44 6.27 -4.67 1.87
C ILE A 44 6.58 -3.80 3.09
N GLY A 45 7.79 -3.26 3.18
CA GLY A 45 8.16 -2.36 4.27
C GLY A 45 7.38 -1.05 4.25
N SER A 46 7.17 -0.48 3.07
CA SER A 46 6.40 0.75 2.90
C SER A 46 4.92 0.51 3.13
N GLY A 47 4.43 -0.70 2.83
CA GLY A 47 3.03 -1.05 2.99
C GLY A 47 2.52 -0.91 4.41
N GLU A 48 3.31 -1.34 5.39
CA GLU A 48 2.94 -1.18 6.80
C GLU A 48 2.92 0.29 7.19
N THR A 49 3.92 1.06 6.79
CA THR A 49 3.98 2.49 7.06
C THR A 49 2.83 3.24 6.38
N GLU A 50 2.54 2.89 5.12
CA GLU A 50 1.45 3.51 4.39
C GLU A 50 0.09 3.13 4.97
N ALA A 51 -0.08 1.88 5.41
CA ALA A 51 -1.32 1.45 6.04
C ALA A 51 -1.56 2.21 7.35
N ALA A 52 -0.51 2.40 8.15
CA ALA A 52 -0.60 3.17 9.38
C ALA A 52 -0.91 4.64 9.08
N ALA A 53 -0.28 5.22 8.07
CA ALA A 53 -0.55 6.61 7.67
C ALA A 53 -1.97 6.76 7.14
N THR A 54 -2.46 5.78 6.37
CA THR A 54 -3.82 5.79 5.85
C THR A 54 -4.83 5.67 6.99
N GLU A 55 -4.58 4.82 7.96
CA GLU A 55 -5.44 4.68 9.13
C GLU A 55 -5.50 5.99 9.91
N TYR A 56 -4.36 6.63 10.13
CA TYR A 56 -4.31 7.93 10.80
C TYR A 56 -5.15 8.98 10.06
N VAL A 57 -4.99 9.09 8.75
CA VAL A 57 -5.78 10.03 7.93
C VAL A 57 -7.25 9.70 8.02
N THR A 58 -7.60 8.43 8.01
CA THR A 58 -9.00 7.99 8.12
C THR A 58 -9.60 8.40 9.46
N VAL A 59 -8.87 8.19 10.55
CA VAL A 59 -9.34 8.55 11.89
C VAL A 59 -9.44 10.06 12.02
N GLN A 60 -8.45 10.81 11.55
CA GLN A 60 -8.49 12.27 11.59
C GLN A 60 -9.64 12.82 10.75
N THR A 61 -9.84 12.28 9.56
CA THR A 61 -10.96 12.69 8.69
C THR A 61 -12.31 12.39 9.36
N ALA A 62 -12.43 11.23 9.98
CA ALA A 62 -13.65 10.87 10.72
C ALA A 62 -13.92 11.84 11.86
N MET A 63 -12.87 12.24 12.56
CA MET A 63 -12.97 13.25 13.63
C MET A 63 -13.45 14.60 13.07
N ASP A 64 -12.86 15.04 11.99
CA ASP A 64 -13.22 16.32 11.36
C ASP A 64 -14.65 16.32 10.85
N VAL A 65 -15.07 15.21 10.22
CA VAL A 65 -16.43 15.07 9.73
C VAL A 65 -17.43 15.05 10.89
N MET A 66 -17.10 14.32 11.95
CA MET A 66 -17.95 14.26 13.14
C MET A 66 -18.13 15.64 13.75
N MET A 67 -17.05 16.38 13.91
CA MET A 67 -17.11 17.72 14.47
C MET A 67 -17.91 18.66 13.56
N ALA A 68 -17.69 18.60 12.26
CA ALA A 68 -18.41 19.45 11.30
C ALA A 68 -19.89 19.12 11.26
N LYS A 69 -20.24 17.83 11.27
CA LYS A 69 -21.63 17.41 11.21
C LYS A 69 -22.41 17.75 12.46
N ASN A 70 -21.76 17.71 13.61
CA ASN A 70 -22.39 18.04 14.89
C ASN A 70 -22.16 19.50 15.30
N ASP A 71 -21.51 20.27 14.43
CA ASP A 71 -21.23 21.69 14.65
C ASP A 71 -20.46 21.92 15.96
N LEU A 72 -19.44 21.08 16.17
CA LEU A 72 -18.61 21.15 17.37
C LEU A 72 -17.34 21.95 17.09
N SER A 73 -17.00 22.88 17.98
CA SER A 73 -15.75 23.60 17.93
C SER A 73 -14.66 22.93 18.81
N SER A 74 -15.07 21.99 19.65
CA SER A 74 -14.15 21.27 20.51
C SER A 74 -14.72 19.90 20.85
N VAL A 75 -13.83 18.99 21.26
CA VAL A 75 -14.19 17.66 21.73
C VAL A 75 -13.51 17.40 23.06
N THR A 76 -13.90 16.35 23.74
CA THR A 76 -13.26 15.95 24.99
C THR A 76 -11.94 15.28 24.64
N ALA A 77 -10.84 15.79 25.17
CA ALA A 77 -9.53 15.16 25.02
C ALA A 77 -9.59 13.73 25.54
N THR A 78 -9.12 12.79 24.72
CA THR A 78 -9.21 11.37 25.03
C THR A 78 -7.83 10.78 25.01
N SER A 79 -7.53 9.97 26.02
CA SER A 79 -6.24 9.29 26.10
C SER A 79 -6.15 8.16 25.08
N SER A 80 -4.94 7.64 24.89
CA SER A 80 -4.63 6.64 23.87
C SER A 80 -5.53 5.41 23.98
N THR A 81 -6.21 5.08 22.90
CA THR A 81 -7.10 3.93 22.82
C THR A 81 -7.22 3.42 21.40
N ARG A 82 -7.58 2.16 21.26
CA ARG A 82 -7.96 1.56 19.96
C ARG A 82 -9.47 1.50 19.79
N ASP A 83 -10.22 1.78 20.83
CA ASP A 83 -11.67 1.60 20.83
C ASP A 83 -12.34 2.87 20.30
N MET A 84 -12.75 2.83 19.07
CA MET A 84 -13.40 3.94 18.39
C MET A 84 -14.86 4.09 18.79
N SER A 85 -15.43 3.12 19.49
CA SER A 85 -16.78 3.25 20.02
C SER A 85 -16.82 4.14 21.26
N ALA A 86 -15.66 4.46 21.82
CA ALA A 86 -15.51 5.35 22.97
C ALA A 86 -14.55 6.52 22.65
N PHE A 87 -14.22 6.75 21.39
CA PHE A 87 -13.25 7.74 20.97
C PHE A 87 -13.85 8.68 19.92
N PRO A 88 -13.84 10.00 20.11
CA PRO A 88 -13.52 10.70 21.37
C PRO A 88 -14.63 10.51 22.41
N THR A 89 -14.29 10.75 23.65
CA THR A 89 -15.25 10.55 24.75
C THR A 89 -16.50 11.42 24.55
N GLY A 90 -17.66 10.78 24.55
CA GLY A 90 -18.93 11.47 24.37
C GLY A 90 -19.41 11.60 22.93
N ASN A 91 -18.53 11.44 21.96
CA ASN A 91 -18.88 11.57 20.55
C ASN A 91 -18.16 10.49 19.73
N PRO A 92 -18.51 9.21 19.87
CA PRO A 92 -17.78 8.12 19.26
C PRO A 92 -17.79 8.19 17.74
N LEU A 93 -16.67 7.82 17.14
CA LEU A 93 -16.55 7.77 15.68
C LEU A 93 -17.19 6.54 15.08
N TYR A 94 -17.24 5.44 15.82
CA TYR A 94 -17.89 4.21 15.39
C TYR A 94 -19.31 4.17 15.96
N PRO A 95 -20.30 3.75 15.21
CA PRO A 95 -20.25 3.28 13.83
C PRO A 95 -20.51 4.36 12.76
N SER A 96 -20.83 5.58 13.15
CA SER A 96 -21.35 6.58 12.22
C SER A 96 -20.29 7.11 11.25
N TYR A 97 -19.06 7.22 11.69
CA TYR A 97 -17.97 7.84 10.91
C TYR A 97 -16.84 6.88 10.59
N LEU A 98 -16.74 5.79 11.31
CA LEU A 98 -15.78 4.71 11.07
C LEU A 98 -16.53 3.38 10.97
N ARG A 99 -16.04 2.52 10.11
CA ARG A 99 -16.67 1.20 9.89
C ARG A 99 -16.22 0.15 10.88
N THR A 100 -15.07 0.37 11.50
CA THR A 100 -14.50 -0.59 12.46
C THR A 100 -14.47 0.01 13.85
N ALA A 101 -14.78 -0.82 14.84
CA ALA A 101 -14.78 -0.38 16.24
C ALA A 101 -13.37 -0.32 16.81
N THR A 102 -12.44 -1.09 16.26
CA THR A 102 -11.07 -1.21 16.77
C THR A 102 -10.08 -0.90 15.68
N THR A 103 -9.11 -0.04 15.98
CA THR A 103 -8.03 0.32 15.07
C THR A 103 -6.80 -0.54 15.31
N SER A 104 -5.87 -0.54 14.34
CA SER A 104 -4.61 -1.27 14.48
C SER A 104 -3.66 -0.61 15.46
N ASP A 105 -3.65 0.73 15.47
CA ASP A 105 -2.79 1.52 16.35
C ASP A 105 -3.61 2.24 17.40
N ASN A 106 -2.95 2.70 18.44
CA ASN A 106 -3.60 3.52 19.45
C ASN A 106 -3.69 4.96 19.00
N TYR A 107 -4.78 5.62 19.36
CA TYR A 107 -5.02 7.02 19.02
C TYR A 107 -5.46 7.80 20.24
N SER A 108 -5.02 9.04 20.31
CA SER A 108 -5.48 10.00 21.29
C SER A 108 -5.89 11.27 20.56
N CYS A 109 -6.66 12.12 21.22
CA CYS A 109 -6.99 13.41 20.67
C CYS A 109 -6.94 14.48 21.74
N ASP A 110 -6.71 15.72 21.30
CA ASP A 110 -6.81 16.87 22.17
C ASP A 110 -8.21 17.50 22.05
N SER A 111 -8.44 18.58 22.78
CA SER A 111 -9.74 19.24 22.78
C SER A 111 -10.05 19.92 21.46
N THR A 112 -9.06 20.14 20.59
CA THR A 112 -9.29 20.74 19.26
C THR A 112 -9.68 19.69 18.22
N GLY A 113 -9.65 18.43 18.56
CA GLY A 113 -9.94 17.34 17.64
C GLY A 113 -8.73 16.85 16.86
N LYS A 114 -7.53 17.30 17.22
CA LYS A 114 -6.32 16.81 16.58
C LYS A 114 -5.99 15.41 17.09
N VAL A 115 -5.91 14.46 16.19
CA VAL A 115 -5.64 13.07 16.49
C VAL A 115 -4.13 12.82 16.47
N THR A 116 -3.65 12.04 17.42
CA THR A 116 -2.26 11.60 17.48
C THR A 116 -2.22 10.08 17.47
N GLN A 117 -1.37 9.53 16.62
CA GLN A 117 -1.16 8.08 16.51
C GLN A 117 0.01 7.68 17.40
N HIS A 118 -0.14 6.55 18.10
CA HIS A 118 0.88 6.06 19.04
C HIS A 118 1.44 4.70 18.71
#